data_2eba3d695d6ef1a0e0a8497d9fa43a89
#
_entry.id   2eba3d695d6ef1a0e0a8497d9fa43a89
#
_cell.length_a   1.000
_cell.length_b   1.000
_cell.length_c   1.000
_cell.angle_alpha   90.00
_cell.angle_beta   90.00
_cell.angle_gamma   90.00
#
_symmetry.space_group_name_H-M   'P 1'
#
loop_
_entity.id
_entity.type
_entity.pdbx_description
1 polymer ?
#
loop_
_entity_poly.entity_id
_entity_poly.type
_entity_poly.pdbx_seq_one_letter_code
_entity_poly.pdbx_strand_id
1 'polypeptide(L)'
;MNKTLPFVATHPGTLILDELVFRKMSQKELALRMGVQKSFLNELIKGKRAVNADTALLLEQIFEISAEYWMSLQSQFELDQARLKQKTKERLANAAAWSSAGTNK
;
A
#
# COMPACT_ATOMS: atom_id res chain seq x y z
N MET A 1 -7.71 14.21 -16.13
CA MET A 1 -7.59 13.76 -15.98
C MET A 1 -7.50 12.77 -16.11
N ASN A 2 -7.13 12.51 -15.99
CA ASN A 2 -6.92 11.63 -16.15
C ASN A 2 -7.21 10.53 -15.64
N LYS A 3 -7.80 10.29 -15.29
CA LYS A 3 -8.34 9.31 -14.84
C LYS A 3 -8.60 8.21 -15.64
N THR A 4 -8.53 8.30 -16.75
CA THR A 4 -8.64 7.26 -17.69
C THR A 4 -7.37 6.48 -17.81
N LEU A 5 -6.30 6.97 -17.24
CA LEU A 5 -5.05 6.28 -17.33
C LEU A 5 -5.11 4.96 -16.60
N PRO A 6 -4.53 3.92 -17.16
CA PRO A 6 -4.43 2.67 -16.43
C PRO A 6 -3.67 2.96 -15.18
N PHE A 7 -4.25 2.66 -14.10
CA PHE A 7 -3.69 2.93 -12.85
C PHE A 7 -2.91 1.72 -12.36
N VAL A 8 -1.66 1.91 -12.11
CA VAL A 8 -0.81 0.85 -11.60
C VAL A 8 -0.69 1.04 -10.11
N ALA A 9 -1.26 0.10 -9.37
CA ALA A 9 -1.21 0.17 -7.92
C ALA A 9 0.24 0.10 -7.46
N THR A 10 0.65 1.06 -6.65
CA THR A 10 2.02 1.14 -6.15
C THR A 10 2.04 0.81 -4.66
N HIS A 11 2.75 -0.25 -4.32
CA HIS A 11 2.89 -0.65 -2.94
C HIS A 11 3.83 0.30 -2.22
N PRO A 12 3.56 0.61 -0.94
CA PRO A 12 4.46 1.50 -0.19
C PRO A 12 5.90 0.99 -0.10
N GLY A 13 6.14 -0.30 -0.36
CA GLY A 13 7.49 -0.82 -0.43
C GLY A 13 8.34 -0.11 -1.47
N THR A 14 7.72 0.39 -2.53
CA THR A 14 8.43 1.17 -3.53
C THR A 14 8.99 2.46 -2.95
N LEU A 15 8.21 3.12 -2.11
CA LEU A 15 8.68 4.34 -1.46
C LEU A 15 9.81 4.03 -0.47
N ILE A 16 9.72 2.89 0.23
CA ILE A 16 10.81 2.49 1.12
C ILE A 16 12.10 2.39 0.32
N LEU A 17 12.04 1.71 -0.83
CA LEU A 17 13.22 1.54 -1.66
C LEU A 17 13.76 2.89 -2.15
N ASP A 18 12.87 3.77 -2.57
CA ASP A 18 13.26 5.09 -3.03
C ASP A 18 13.97 5.86 -1.92
N GLU A 19 13.46 5.78 -0.69
CA GLU A 19 14.08 6.46 0.43
C GLU A 19 15.46 5.89 0.76
N LEU A 20 15.59 4.58 0.65
CA LEU A 20 16.90 3.95 0.88
C LEU A 20 17.92 4.47 -0.13
N VAL A 21 17.54 4.55 -1.38
CA VAL A 21 18.43 5.05 -2.43
C VAL A 21 18.77 6.52 -2.18
N PHE A 22 17.75 7.33 -1.91
CA PHE A 22 17.94 8.75 -1.68
C PHE A 22 18.84 9.02 -0.48
N ARG A 23 18.67 8.26 0.58
CA ARG A 23 19.43 8.47 1.81
C ARG A 23 20.72 7.66 1.85
N LYS A 24 20.99 6.88 0.82
CA LYS A 24 22.17 6.02 0.74
C LYS A 24 22.24 5.08 1.93
N MET A 25 21.08 4.55 2.30
CA MET A 25 20.95 3.62 3.41
C MET A 25 20.73 2.23 2.87
N SER A 26 21.38 1.23 3.46
CA SER A 26 21.20 -0.15 3.04
C SER A 26 19.98 -0.75 3.70
N GLN A 27 19.47 -1.84 3.08
CA GLN A 27 18.38 -2.58 3.71
C GLN A 27 18.77 -3.12 5.06
N LYS A 28 20.02 -3.55 5.19
CA LYS A 28 20.53 -4.07 6.46
C LYS A 28 20.44 -3.00 7.53
N GLU A 29 20.86 -1.80 7.21
CA GLU A 29 20.81 -0.71 8.17
C GLU A 29 19.38 -0.38 8.57
N LEU A 30 18.47 -0.32 7.59
CA LEU A 30 17.09 -0.02 7.90
C LEU A 30 16.46 -1.11 8.78
N ALA A 31 16.73 -2.38 8.46
CA ALA A 31 16.21 -3.48 9.27
C ALA A 31 16.70 -3.37 10.71
N LEU A 32 17.97 -3.03 10.88
CA LEU A 32 18.53 -2.85 12.22
C LEU A 32 17.83 -1.72 12.96
N ARG A 33 17.62 -0.60 12.29
CA ARG A 33 16.96 0.55 12.92
C ARG A 33 15.51 0.26 13.27
N MET A 34 14.84 -0.52 12.42
CA MET A 34 13.45 -0.88 12.68
C MET A 34 13.32 -2.01 13.70
N GLY A 35 14.42 -2.72 13.98
CA GLY A 35 14.36 -3.85 14.87
C GLY A 35 13.65 -5.04 14.28
N VAL A 36 13.74 -5.21 12.97
CA VAL A 36 13.08 -6.30 12.28
C VAL A 36 14.12 -7.13 11.53
N GLN A 37 13.73 -8.32 11.12
CA GLN A 37 14.62 -9.16 10.34
C GLN A 37 14.72 -8.63 8.92
N LYS A 38 15.87 -8.86 8.32
CA LYS A 38 16.10 -8.41 6.94
C LYS A 38 15.10 -9.04 5.98
N SER A 39 14.73 -10.30 6.23
CA SER A 39 13.75 -10.97 5.37
C SER A 39 12.38 -10.29 5.44
N PHE A 40 11.99 -9.83 6.61
CA PHE A 40 10.74 -9.09 6.77
C PHE A 40 10.77 -7.82 5.93
N LEU A 41 11.85 -7.06 6.05
CA LEU A 41 11.99 -5.82 5.29
C LEU A 41 12.02 -6.09 3.79
N ASN A 42 12.70 -7.14 3.39
CA ASN A 42 12.77 -7.50 1.98
C ASN A 42 11.37 -7.79 1.42
N GLU A 43 10.54 -8.49 2.19
CA GLU A 43 9.17 -8.76 1.77
C GLU A 43 8.33 -7.48 1.70
N LEU A 44 8.54 -6.57 2.63
CA LEU A 44 7.87 -5.28 2.58
C LEU A 44 8.20 -4.54 1.30
N ILE A 45 9.49 -4.46 0.99
CA ILE A 45 9.96 -3.74 -0.18
C ILE A 45 9.42 -4.37 -1.46
N LYS A 46 9.32 -5.68 -1.48
CA LYS A 46 8.82 -6.39 -2.66
C LYS A 46 7.30 -6.40 -2.78
N GLY A 47 6.62 -5.80 -1.82
CA GLY A 47 5.16 -5.74 -1.86
C GLY A 47 4.47 -7.02 -1.43
N LYS A 48 5.22 -7.95 -0.82
CA LYS A 48 4.65 -9.22 -0.37
C LYS A 48 4.07 -9.14 1.03
N ARG A 49 4.23 -8.02 1.69
CA ARG A 49 3.77 -7.83 3.04
C ARG A 49 3.24 -6.41 3.16
N ALA A 50 2.15 -6.26 3.88
CA ALA A 50 1.51 -4.96 4.06
C ALA A 50 2.23 -4.14 5.11
N VAL A 51 2.18 -2.82 4.94
CA VAL A 51 2.60 -1.88 5.98
C VAL A 51 1.44 -1.76 6.96
N ASN A 52 1.68 -2.19 8.20
CA ASN A 52 0.67 -2.02 9.24
C ASN A 52 1.01 -0.81 10.10
N ALA A 53 0.18 -0.55 11.11
CA ALA A 53 0.35 0.66 11.91
C ALA A 53 1.72 0.71 12.60
N ASP A 54 2.17 -0.40 13.18
CA ASP A 54 3.46 -0.43 13.84
C ASP A 54 4.59 -0.12 12.86
N THR A 55 4.53 -0.74 11.68
CA THR A 55 5.54 -0.51 10.66
C THR A 55 5.52 0.95 10.21
N ALA A 56 4.32 1.51 10.03
CA ALA A 56 4.19 2.90 9.61
C ALA A 56 4.81 3.86 10.63
N LEU A 57 4.61 3.58 11.91
CA LEU A 57 5.20 4.41 12.96
C LEU A 57 6.72 4.30 12.98
N LEU A 58 7.24 3.11 12.74
CA LEU A 58 8.69 2.95 12.65
C LEU A 58 9.26 3.71 11.46
N LEU A 59 8.59 3.63 10.32
CA LEU A 59 9.04 4.34 9.13
C LEU A 59 8.96 5.84 9.33
N GLU A 60 7.93 6.30 10.01
CA GLU A 60 7.83 7.73 10.34
C GLU A 60 9.02 8.18 11.18
N GLN A 61 9.37 7.39 12.17
CA GLN A 61 10.48 7.73 13.06
C GLN A 61 11.79 7.82 12.29
N ILE A 62 11.99 6.95 11.32
CA ILE A 62 13.27 6.86 10.62
C ILE A 62 13.33 7.82 9.44
N PHE A 63 12.28 7.89 8.65
CA PHE A 63 12.28 8.68 7.41
C PHE A 63 11.60 10.03 7.55
N GLU A 64 10.91 10.28 8.65
CA GLU A 64 10.20 11.53 8.89
C GLU A 64 9.11 11.77 7.85
N ILE A 65 8.52 10.70 7.39
CA ILE A 65 7.33 10.71 6.54
C ILE A 65 6.22 10.17 7.41
N SER A 66 5.10 10.89 7.52
CA SER A 66 4.08 10.59 8.53
C SER A 66 3.55 9.17 8.40
N ALA A 67 3.21 8.58 9.54
CA ALA A 67 2.61 7.25 9.55
C ALA A 67 1.31 7.24 8.77
N GLU A 68 0.55 8.34 8.86
CA GLU A 68 -0.69 8.46 8.11
C GLU A 68 -0.45 8.36 6.61
N TYR A 69 0.64 8.95 6.15
CA TYR A 69 0.96 8.87 4.72
C TYR A 69 1.30 7.44 4.31
N TRP A 70 2.12 6.76 5.12
CA TRP A 70 2.44 5.35 4.84
C TRP A 70 1.19 4.50 4.77
N MET A 71 0.27 4.72 5.72
CA MET A 71 -0.97 3.94 5.76
C MET A 71 -1.87 4.29 4.57
N SER A 72 -1.87 5.55 4.15
CA SER A 72 -2.66 5.94 2.98
C SER A 72 -2.16 5.26 1.71
N LEU A 73 -0.85 5.11 1.57
CA LEU A 73 -0.29 4.39 0.44
C LEU A 73 -0.73 2.92 0.46
N GLN A 74 -0.67 2.31 1.63
CA GLN A 74 -1.07 0.91 1.77
C GLN A 74 -2.55 0.74 1.46
N SER A 75 -3.37 1.62 1.99
CA SER A 75 -4.81 1.57 1.77
C SER A 75 -5.15 1.76 0.29
N GLN A 76 -4.50 2.71 -0.35
CA GLN A 76 -4.73 2.96 -1.77
C GLN A 76 -4.31 1.75 -2.60
N PHE A 77 -3.16 1.16 -2.26
CA PHE A 77 -2.71 -0.04 -2.95
C PHE A 77 -3.74 -1.15 -2.84
N GLU A 78 -4.27 -1.37 -1.64
CA GLU A 78 -5.24 -2.44 -1.43
C GLU A 78 -6.54 -2.17 -2.18
N LEU A 79 -6.98 -0.92 -2.19
CA LEU A 79 -8.18 -0.56 -2.95
C LEU A 79 -7.98 -0.81 -4.44
N ASP A 80 -6.82 -0.40 -4.95
CA ASP A 80 -6.55 -0.58 -6.37
C ASP A 80 -6.44 -2.04 -6.74
N GLN A 81 -5.81 -2.84 -5.90
CA GLN A 81 -5.73 -4.27 -6.13
C GLN A 81 -7.13 -4.90 -6.12
N ALA A 82 -7.95 -4.49 -5.15
CA ALA A 82 -9.31 -5.03 -5.06
C ALA A 82 -10.12 -4.69 -6.30
N ARG A 83 -9.96 -3.46 -6.81
CA ARG A 83 -10.69 -3.04 -8.00
C ARG A 83 -10.31 -3.84 -9.23
N LEU A 84 -9.10 -4.38 -9.26
CA LEU A 84 -8.64 -5.17 -10.40
C LEU A 84 -9.06 -6.62 -10.33
N LYS A 85 -9.48 -7.10 -9.17
CA LYS A 85 -9.89 -8.49 -9.03
C LYS A 85 -11.22 -8.73 -9.69
N GLN A 86 -11.31 -9.80 -10.45
CA GLN A 86 -12.57 -10.15 -11.13
C GLN A 86 -13.69 -10.36 -10.14
N LYS A 87 -13.40 -11.04 -9.04
CA LYS A 87 -14.42 -11.32 -8.04
C LYS A 87 -14.98 -10.03 -7.45
N THR A 88 -14.11 -9.05 -7.17
CA THR A 88 -14.55 -7.77 -6.64
C THR A 88 -15.38 -7.03 -7.67
N LYS A 89 -14.97 -7.06 -8.95
CA LYS A 89 -15.73 -6.42 -10.01
C LYS A 89 -17.15 -6.99 -10.09
N GLU A 90 -17.26 -8.30 -9.95
CA GLU A 90 -18.57 -8.94 -9.97
C GLU A 90 -19.41 -8.51 -8.79
N ARG A 91 -18.81 -8.43 -7.62
CA ARG A 91 -19.55 -8.00 -6.43
C ARG A 91 -20.01 -6.56 -6.56
N LEU A 92 -19.16 -5.70 -7.12
CA LEU A 92 -19.52 -4.31 -7.31
C LEU A 92 -20.66 -4.17 -8.31
N ALA A 93 -20.64 -4.95 -9.38
CA ALA A 93 -21.71 -4.93 -10.35
C ALA A 93 -23.01 -5.38 -9.72
N ASN A 94 -22.98 -6.43 -8.92
CA ASN A 94 -24.17 -6.93 -8.24
C ASN A 94 -24.70 -5.92 -7.24
N ALA A 95 -23.82 -5.26 -6.52
CA ALA A 95 -24.22 -4.24 -5.55
C ALA A 95 -24.88 -3.06 -6.25
N ALA A 96 -24.35 -2.66 -7.40
CA ALA A 96 -24.93 -1.56 -8.15
C ALA A 96 -26.33 -1.93 -8.67
N ALA A 97 -26.49 -3.15 -9.19
CA ALA A 97 -27.79 -3.61 -9.68
C ALA A 97 -28.79 -3.67 -8.53
N TRP A 98 -28.38 -4.20 -7.40
CA TRP A 98 -29.24 -4.29 -6.23
C TRP A 98 -29.65 -2.91 -5.74
N SER A 99 -28.68 -1.99 -5.71
CA SER A 99 -28.94 -0.63 -5.27
C SER A 99 -29.96 0.06 -6.16
N SER A 100 -29.82 -0.10 -7.46
CA SER A 100 -30.78 0.44 -8.41
C SER A 100 -32.18 -0.12 -8.18
N ALA A 101 -32.28 -1.42 -8.00
CA ALA A 101 -33.57 -2.07 -7.73
C ALA A 101 -34.13 -1.56 -6.41
N GLY A 102 -33.27 -1.39 -5.42
CA GLY A 102 -33.71 -0.97 -4.10
C GLY A 102 -34.28 0.44 -4.07
N THR A 103 -33.79 1.31 -4.93
CA THR A 103 -34.27 2.68 -4.94
C THR A 103 -35.70 2.80 -5.45
N ASN A 104 -36.23 1.75 -6.03
CA ASN A 104 -37.59 1.79 -6.53
C ASN A 104 -38.64 1.60 -5.47
N LYS A 105 -38.25 1.41 -4.28
CA LYS A 105 -39.22 1.18 -3.20
C LYS A 105 -39.84 2.42 -2.70
#